data_47751cf0e22b4e32cc12e227201bedad
#
_entry.id   47751cf0e22b4e32cc12e227201bedad
#
_cell.length_a   1.000
_cell.length_b   1.000
_cell.length_c   1.000
_cell.angle_alpha   90.00
_cell.angle_beta   90.00
_cell.angle_gamma   90.00
#
_symmetry.space_group_name_H-M   'P 1'
#
loop_
_entity.id
_entity.type
_entity.pdbx_description
1 polymer ?
#
loop_
_entity_poly.entity_id
_entity_poly.type
_entity_poly.pdbx_seq_one_letter_code
_entity_poly.pdbx_strand_id
1 'polypeptide(L)'
;CKDSRDRRHQQCAFTFLNGLNNMNHLRPIKQLPTHEVENMPPYIGNQDLWKGDKNLRDAVNREGAGWAEKKLSDFGQLMGSTEMFDHAEKANKNPPELKAFDQYGNRINYIDYHPSYHHLLRAAINNEIPSFAWKHNKEGSQVAHMALTYMFNQVEGGVMCPMAMTYSVIPALKHNQQLEDQWLPKVLSNQYDDRDIPIDQKVGATIGMFMTEKQGGSDVRANSTRAKPVSSNVGNGSDYLLTGHKYFCSAPMCDAFLVLANTDVGLSCFLVPRWMPNGERNSFFIQRLKDKLGNKSNASSEIELDDTFGTMIGEEGKGIKTILDMVIGNRIYCAVSSASLM
;
A
#
# COMPACT_ATOMS: atom_id res chain seq x y z
N CYS A 1 16.42 0.00 42.11
CA CYS A 1 15.47 0.40 41.03
C CYS A 1 15.74 1.83 40.52
N LYS A 2 16.98 2.20 40.20
CA LYS A 2 17.31 3.51 39.60
C LYS A 2 18.15 3.37 38.30
N ASP A 3 18.42 2.14 37.83
CA ASP A 3 19.46 1.89 36.83
C ASP A 3 18.92 1.46 35.45
N SER A 4 17.60 1.42 35.25
CA SER A 4 17.01 0.95 33.98
C SER A 4 16.53 2.08 33.05
N ARG A 5 16.44 3.33 33.53
CA ARG A 5 16.05 4.48 32.68
C ARG A 5 17.24 5.11 31.98
N ASP A 6 18.42 5.08 32.62
CA ASP A 6 19.66 5.67 32.09
C ASP A 6 20.23 4.86 30.90
N ARG A 7 20.07 3.53 30.91
CA ARG A 7 20.54 2.69 29.79
C ARG A 7 19.72 2.84 28.50
N ARG A 8 18.44 3.18 28.59
CA ARG A 8 17.60 3.43 27.38
C ARG A 8 17.89 4.78 26.73
N HIS A 9 18.21 5.80 27.52
CA HIS A 9 18.63 7.09 26.97
C HIS A 9 20.04 7.05 26.38
N GLN A 10 20.95 6.27 26.96
CA GLN A 10 22.27 6.05 26.37
C GLN A 10 22.24 5.20 25.11
N GLN A 11 21.36 4.20 25.01
CA GLN A 11 21.21 3.39 23.80
C GLN A 11 20.56 4.18 22.65
N CYS A 12 19.58 5.04 22.91
CA CYS A 12 19.03 5.95 21.91
C CYS A 12 20.04 7.02 21.46
N ALA A 13 20.82 7.58 22.38
CA ALA A 13 21.87 8.55 22.05
C ALA A 13 23.01 7.90 21.26
N PHE A 14 23.36 6.64 21.57
CA PHE A 14 24.40 5.90 20.84
C PHE A 14 23.96 5.53 19.43
N THR A 15 22.68 5.21 19.22
CA THR A 15 22.13 4.95 17.88
C THR A 15 22.04 6.24 17.06
N PHE A 16 21.72 7.37 17.69
CA PHE A 16 21.69 8.68 17.03
C PHE A 16 23.08 9.17 16.64
N LEU A 17 24.09 8.96 17.51
CA LEU A 17 25.48 9.32 17.25
C LEU A 17 26.14 8.41 16.19
N ASN A 18 25.77 7.13 16.12
CA ASN A 18 26.24 6.22 15.07
C ASN A 18 25.63 6.54 13.70
N GLY A 19 24.39 7.04 13.64
CA GLY A 19 23.79 7.57 12.40
C GLY A 19 24.51 8.80 11.87
N LEU A 20 24.92 9.71 12.74
CA LEU A 20 25.69 10.90 12.36
C LEU A 20 27.16 10.58 11.97
N ASN A 21 27.76 9.55 12.58
CA ASN A 21 29.12 9.11 12.22
C ASN A 21 29.18 8.38 10.86
N ASN A 22 28.10 7.72 10.43
CA ASN A 22 28.05 7.05 9.12
C ASN A 22 27.90 8.03 7.92
N MET A 23 27.55 9.29 8.16
CA MET A 23 27.40 10.31 7.09
C MET A 23 28.69 11.10 6.83
N ASN A 24 29.73 10.95 7.66
CA ASN A 24 30.99 11.69 7.47
C ASN A 24 31.72 11.32 6.16
N HIS A 25 31.53 10.10 5.64
CA HIS A 25 32.11 9.68 4.36
C HIS A 25 31.41 10.29 3.14
N LEU A 26 30.20 10.85 3.31
CA LEU A 26 29.46 11.51 2.24
C LEU A 26 29.74 13.02 2.17
N ARG A 27 30.54 13.56 3.09
CA ARG A 27 30.94 14.96 3.05
C ARG A 27 31.90 15.21 1.87
N PRO A 28 31.75 16.32 1.15
CA PRO A 28 32.68 16.66 0.09
C PRO A 28 34.11 16.72 0.63
N ILE A 29 35.04 16.06 -0.07
CA ILE A 29 36.47 16.07 0.25
C ILE A 29 37.01 17.49 0.12
N LYS A 30 36.59 18.18 -0.95
CA LYS A 30 37.01 19.53 -1.28
C LYS A 30 36.00 20.18 -2.22
N GLN A 31 35.74 21.45 -2.03
CA GLN A 31 35.06 22.28 -3.03
C GLN A 31 36.13 22.81 -4.02
N LEU A 32 35.94 22.56 -5.30
CA LEU A 32 36.84 23.03 -6.35
C LEU A 32 36.45 24.42 -6.78
N PRO A 33 37.44 25.35 -6.94
CA PRO A 33 37.17 26.72 -7.34
C PRO A 33 37.04 26.91 -8.87
N THR A 34 36.42 25.91 -9.54
CA THR A 34 36.29 25.93 -11.01
C THR A 34 35.04 26.68 -11.48
N HIS A 35 34.06 26.83 -10.59
CA HIS A 35 32.81 27.54 -10.83
C HIS A 35 32.09 27.83 -9.54
N GLU A 36 31.14 28.75 -9.58
CA GLU A 36 30.17 28.97 -8.49
C GLU A 36 28.85 28.29 -8.87
N VAL A 37 28.22 27.62 -7.90
CA VAL A 37 26.93 26.99 -8.09
C VAL A 37 25.83 28.01 -7.82
N GLU A 38 25.12 28.37 -8.88
CA GLU A 38 23.96 29.27 -8.84
C GLU A 38 22.68 28.50 -9.15
N ASN A 39 21.55 28.98 -8.66
CA ASN A 39 20.21 28.47 -8.99
C ASN A 39 19.96 26.98 -8.64
N MET A 40 20.74 26.41 -7.75
CA MET A 40 20.47 25.08 -7.21
C MET A 40 19.80 25.22 -5.84
N PRO A 41 18.64 24.58 -5.64
CA PRO A 41 18.02 24.57 -4.34
C PRO A 41 18.90 23.80 -3.34
N PRO A 42 18.87 24.17 -2.04
CA PRO A 42 19.55 23.38 -1.01
C PRO A 42 18.91 21.98 -0.92
N TYR A 43 19.69 21.03 -0.39
CA TYR A 43 19.18 19.70 -0.09
C TYR A 43 17.98 19.79 0.86
N ILE A 44 16.89 19.09 0.50
CA ILE A 44 15.68 18.99 1.32
C ILE A 44 15.85 17.84 2.30
N GLY A 45 15.91 18.13 3.58
CA GLY A 45 15.99 17.13 4.66
C GLY A 45 15.81 17.74 6.03
N ASN A 46 15.44 16.93 7.01
CA ASN A 46 15.16 17.35 8.39
C ASN A 46 14.14 18.50 8.47
N GLN A 47 13.10 18.42 7.66
CA GLN A 47 11.97 19.33 7.71
C GLN A 47 10.92 18.79 8.68
N ASP A 48 10.15 19.69 9.28
CA ASP A 48 8.92 19.32 9.97
C ASP A 48 7.75 19.59 9.02
N LEU A 49 7.25 18.53 8.35
CA LEU A 49 6.20 18.65 7.34
C LEU A 49 4.87 19.13 7.92
N TRP A 50 4.63 18.89 9.21
CA TRP A 50 3.45 19.41 9.88
C TRP A 50 3.61 20.86 10.26
N LYS A 51 4.68 21.21 10.94
CA LYS A 51 4.93 22.56 11.45
C LYS A 51 5.18 23.56 10.31
N GLY A 52 5.81 23.12 9.23
CA GLY A 52 6.09 23.94 8.05
C GLY A 52 4.86 24.31 7.24
N ASP A 53 3.80 23.48 7.26
CA ASP A 53 2.59 23.70 6.47
C ASP A 53 1.45 24.32 7.31
N LYS A 54 1.38 25.65 7.27
CA LYS A 54 0.31 26.37 7.97
C LYS A 54 -1.07 26.07 7.38
N ASN A 55 -1.17 25.92 6.05
CA ASN A 55 -2.45 25.70 5.39
C ASN A 55 -3.04 24.33 5.77
N LEU A 56 -2.20 23.30 5.83
CA LEU A 56 -2.61 21.97 6.28
C LEU A 56 -3.11 22.02 7.73
N ARG A 57 -2.41 22.71 8.63
CA ARG A 57 -2.80 22.83 10.04
C ARG A 57 -4.12 23.59 10.20
N ASP A 58 -4.27 24.69 9.48
CA ASP A 58 -5.50 25.49 9.50
C ASP A 58 -6.70 24.68 8.98
N ALA A 59 -6.50 23.87 7.91
CA ALA A 59 -7.54 23.00 7.38
C ALA A 59 -7.93 21.90 8.40
N VAL A 60 -6.97 21.23 9.00
CA VAL A 60 -7.21 20.19 10.03
C VAL A 60 -7.99 20.76 11.21
N ASN A 61 -7.62 21.94 11.70
CA ASN A 61 -8.31 22.58 12.83
C ASN A 61 -9.73 23.02 12.45
N ARG A 62 -9.90 23.65 11.27
CA ARG A 62 -11.20 24.11 10.79
C ARG A 62 -12.20 22.96 10.64
N GLU A 63 -11.75 21.79 10.19
CA GLU A 63 -12.59 20.62 9.94
C GLU A 63 -12.73 19.71 11.19
N GLY A 64 -12.44 20.21 12.38
CA GLY A 64 -12.65 19.51 13.65
C GLY A 64 -11.66 18.39 13.97
N ALA A 65 -10.52 18.33 13.26
CA ALA A 65 -9.52 17.28 13.45
C ALA A 65 -8.35 17.67 14.38
N GLY A 66 -8.44 18.80 15.09
CA GLY A 66 -7.38 19.30 16.00
C GLY A 66 -6.99 18.32 17.11
N TRP A 67 -7.87 17.38 17.48
CA TRP A 67 -7.56 16.31 18.43
C TRP A 67 -6.41 15.38 17.95
N ALA A 68 -6.15 15.32 16.65
CA ALA A 68 -5.08 14.50 16.06
C ALA A 68 -3.73 15.24 15.99
N GLU A 69 -3.62 16.49 16.44
CA GLU A 69 -2.44 17.35 16.28
C GLU A 69 -1.14 16.68 16.71
N LYS A 70 -1.15 16.03 17.90
CA LYS A 70 0.05 15.32 18.36
C LYS A 70 0.51 14.24 17.40
N LYS A 71 -0.42 13.41 16.92
CA LYS A 71 -0.12 12.34 15.96
C LYS A 71 0.41 12.92 14.64
N LEU A 72 -0.20 13.98 14.13
CA LEU A 72 0.19 14.65 12.89
C LEU A 72 1.56 15.32 13.01
N SER A 73 1.84 15.94 14.16
CA SER A 73 3.14 16.56 14.44
C SER A 73 4.26 15.52 14.53
N ASP A 74 4.05 14.45 15.31
CA ASP A 74 5.03 13.37 15.44
C ASP A 74 5.31 12.73 14.06
N PHE A 75 4.27 12.54 13.25
CA PHE A 75 4.38 11.96 11.92
C PHE A 75 5.05 12.92 10.92
N GLY A 76 4.75 14.22 10.96
CA GLY A 76 5.38 15.22 10.11
C GLY A 76 6.88 15.33 10.35
N GLN A 77 7.33 15.21 11.61
CA GLN A 77 8.75 15.15 11.94
C GLN A 77 9.41 13.86 11.45
N LEU A 78 8.74 12.71 11.61
CA LEU A 78 9.24 11.42 11.12
C LEU A 78 9.43 11.48 9.60
N MET A 79 8.39 11.82 8.87
CA MET A 79 8.42 11.80 7.40
C MET A 79 9.36 12.87 6.83
N GLY A 80 9.49 14.03 7.49
CA GLY A 80 10.41 15.09 7.06
C GLY A 80 11.88 14.85 7.38
N SER A 81 12.23 13.72 8.00
CA SER A 81 13.61 13.38 8.34
C SER A 81 14.45 13.03 7.10
N THR A 82 15.74 13.32 7.14
CA THR A 82 16.69 12.92 6.09
C THR A 82 16.66 11.40 5.85
N GLU A 83 16.47 10.60 6.90
CA GLU A 83 16.39 9.15 6.82
C GLU A 83 15.24 8.69 5.92
N MET A 84 14.04 9.30 6.06
CA MET A 84 12.88 8.93 5.25
C MET A 84 13.05 9.34 3.78
N PHE A 85 13.62 10.53 3.51
CA PHE A 85 13.97 10.93 2.15
C PHE A 85 15.01 9.99 1.51
N ASP A 86 16.03 9.58 2.25
CA ASP A 86 17.03 8.61 1.80
C ASP A 86 16.40 7.25 1.46
N HIS A 87 15.46 6.77 2.29
CA HIS A 87 14.72 5.53 1.99
C HIS A 87 13.84 5.68 0.75
N ALA A 88 13.17 6.83 0.59
CA ALA A 88 12.35 7.10 -0.58
C ALA A 88 13.19 7.12 -1.87
N GLU A 89 14.32 7.81 -1.84
CA GLU A 89 15.25 7.86 -2.97
C GLU A 89 15.79 6.47 -3.32
N LYS A 90 16.26 5.69 -2.34
CA LYS A 90 16.77 4.33 -2.54
C LYS A 90 15.71 3.39 -3.09
N ALA A 91 14.48 3.45 -2.57
CA ALA A 91 13.37 2.61 -3.05
C ALA A 91 13.02 2.91 -4.52
N ASN A 92 13.03 4.18 -4.94
CA ASN A 92 12.73 4.58 -6.31
C ASN A 92 13.90 4.35 -7.29
N LYS A 93 15.16 4.45 -6.82
CA LYS A 93 16.36 4.14 -7.63
C LYS A 93 16.58 2.65 -7.83
N ASN A 94 16.03 1.81 -6.95
CA ASN A 94 16.11 0.36 -7.01
C ASN A 94 14.68 -0.22 -7.12
N PRO A 95 14.08 -0.17 -8.32
CA PRO A 95 12.73 -0.66 -8.52
C PRO A 95 12.64 -2.17 -8.25
N PRO A 96 11.45 -2.68 -7.88
CA PRO A 96 11.26 -4.09 -7.61
C PRO A 96 11.54 -4.96 -8.84
N GLU A 97 12.06 -6.16 -8.59
CA GLU A 97 12.39 -7.16 -9.61
C GLU A 97 11.48 -8.39 -9.48
N LEU A 98 10.98 -8.89 -10.61
CA LEU A 98 10.24 -10.14 -10.65
C LEU A 98 11.18 -11.34 -10.71
N LYS A 99 11.15 -12.20 -9.71
CA LYS A 99 11.71 -13.54 -9.72
C LYS A 99 10.59 -14.54 -9.99
N ALA A 100 10.29 -14.74 -11.28
CA ALA A 100 9.17 -15.59 -11.70
C ALA A 100 9.43 -17.07 -11.40
N PHE A 101 10.69 -17.52 -11.48
CA PHE A 101 11.09 -18.90 -11.34
C PHE A 101 12.25 -19.05 -10.35
N ASP A 102 12.33 -20.22 -9.71
CA ASP A 102 13.48 -20.65 -8.94
C ASP A 102 14.60 -21.20 -9.87
N GLN A 103 15.71 -21.65 -9.27
CA GLN A 103 16.85 -22.21 -10.02
C GLN A 103 16.52 -23.51 -10.78
N TYR A 104 15.41 -24.15 -10.49
CA TYR A 104 14.97 -25.41 -11.15
C TYR A 104 13.86 -25.16 -12.19
N GLY A 105 13.45 -23.89 -12.40
CA GLY A 105 12.38 -23.53 -13.32
C GLY A 105 10.98 -23.67 -12.73
N ASN A 106 10.84 -23.89 -11.43
CA ASN A 106 9.55 -23.88 -10.77
C ASN A 106 9.07 -22.42 -10.58
N ARG A 107 7.82 -22.17 -10.87
CA ARG A 107 7.25 -20.82 -10.76
C ARG A 107 7.05 -20.45 -9.28
N ILE A 108 7.64 -19.33 -8.88
CA ILE A 108 7.57 -18.80 -7.51
C ILE A 108 6.82 -17.46 -7.41
N ASN A 109 6.69 -16.70 -8.49
CA ASN A 109 6.01 -15.41 -8.55
C ASN A 109 6.44 -14.46 -7.40
N TYR A 110 7.71 -14.42 -7.09
CA TYR A 110 8.25 -13.57 -6.04
C TYR A 110 8.68 -12.23 -6.61
N ILE A 111 8.34 -11.16 -5.89
CA ILE A 111 8.84 -9.82 -6.21
C ILE A 111 9.80 -9.39 -5.13
N ASP A 112 11.01 -9.13 -5.54
CA ASP A 112 12.10 -8.67 -4.69
C ASP A 112 12.07 -7.16 -4.62
N TYR A 113 11.82 -6.63 -3.42
CA TYR A 113 11.82 -5.19 -3.16
C TYR A 113 13.07 -4.79 -2.42
N HIS A 114 13.58 -3.61 -2.72
CA HIS A 114 14.66 -3.01 -1.93
C HIS A 114 14.22 -2.87 -0.45
N PRO A 115 15.11 -3.11 0.54
CA PRO A 115 14.78 -2.99 1.98
C PRO A 115 14.15 -1.65 2.37
N SER A 116 14.49 -0.57 1.67
CA SER A 116 13.89 0.75 1.88
C SER A 116 12.39 0.80 1.59
N TYR A 117 11.89 0.00 0.63
CA TYR A 117 10.45 -0.11 0.38
C TYR A 117 9.72 -0.70 1.60
N HIS A 118 10.28 -1.75 2.19
CA HIS A 118 9.73 -2.35 3.41
C HIS A 118 9.81 -1.42 4.61
N HIS A 119 10.86 -0.58 4.69
CA HIS A 119 10.97 0.44 5.74
C HIS A 119 9.85 1.48 5.62
N LEU A 120 9.59 1.97 4.42
CA LEU A 120 8.52 2.94 4.14
C LEU A 120 7.13 2.34 4.41
N LEU A 121 6.88 1.09 3.98
CA LEU A 121 5.63 0.38 4.30
C LEU A 121 5.42 0.24 5.81
N ARG A 122 6.47 -0.12 6.54
CA ARG A 122 6.42 -0.23 8.01
C ARG A 122 6.10 1.13 8.64
N ALA A 123 6.73 2.21 8.17
CA ALA A 123 6.43 3.55 8.64
C ALA A 123 4.96 3.94 8.38
N ALA A 124 4.43 3.62 7.19
CA ALA A 124 3.04 3.89 6.84
C ALA A 124 2.06 3.10 7.71
N ILE A 125 2.23 1.78 7.83
CA ILE A 125 1.31 0.90 8.56
C ILE A 125 1.37 1.15 10.08
N ASN A 126 2.57 1.30 10.65
CA ASN A 126 2.73 1.58 12.08
C ASN A 126 2.12 2.95 12.47
N ASN A 127 2.01 3.86 11.53
CA ASN A 127 1.37 5.15 11.70
C ASN A 127 -0.10 5.18 11.22
N GLU A 128 -0.68 4.01 10.98
CA GLU A 128 -2.10 3.81 10.69
C GLU A 128 -2.57 4.44 9.36
N ILE A 129 -1.68 4.67 8.39
CA ILE A 129 -2.08 5.19 7.08
C ILE A 129 -3.22 4.37 6.46
N PRO A 130 -3.21 3.00 6.44
CA PRO A 130 -4.31 2.26 5.83
C PRO A 130 -5.55 2.09 6.74
N SER A 131 -5.55 2.64 7.98
CA SER A 131 -6.61 2.32 8.95
C SER A 131 -7.09 3.47 9.81
N PHE A 132 -6.43 4.63 9.80
CA PHE A 132 -6.62 5.69 10.80
C PHE A 132 -8.08 6.12 10.97
N ALA A 133 -8.75 6.55 9.91
CA ALA A 133 -10.12 7.05 10.03
C ALA A 133 -11.16 5.95 10.34
N TRP A 134 -10.85 4.68 10.04
CA TRP A 134 -11.70 3.54 10.41
C TRP A 134 -11.60 3.17 11.89
N LYS A 135 -10.43 3.38 12.50
CA LYS A 135 -10.19 3.12 13.93
C LYS A 135 -10.64 4.27 14.82
N HIS A 136 -10.53 5.49 14.32
CA HIS A 136 -10.85 6.71 15.06
C HIS A 136 -12.15 7.33 14.54
N ASN A 137 -13.30 6.76 14.92
CA ASN A 137 -14.61 7.26 14.50
C ASN A 137 -15.01 8.54 15.26
N LYS A 138 -14.36 9.67 14.90
CA LYS A 138 -14.58 10.99 15.48
C LYS A 138 -14.79 12.01 14.37
N GLU A 139 -15.35 13.16 14.72
CA GLU A 139 -15.40 14.31 13.82
C GLU A 139 -14.01 14.66 13.32
N GLY A 140 -13.86 14.96 12.03
CA GLY A 140 -12.60 15.29 11.40
C GLY A 140 -11.65 14.11 11.14
N SER A 141 -12.01 12.86 11.48
CA SER A 141 -11.11 11.67 11.30
C SER A 141 -10.63 11.50 9.88
N GLN A 142 -11.51 11.75 8.88
CA GLN A 142 -11.12 11.66 7.47
C GLN A 142 -10.11 12.75 7.10
N VAL A 143 -10.25 13.95 7.64
CA VAL A 143 -9.31 15.05 7.40
C VAL A 143 -7.96 14.77 8.03
N ALA A 144 -7.92 14.27 9.28
CA ALA A 144 -6.68 13.85 9.93
C ALA A 144 -5.99 12.72 9.15
N HIS A 145 -6.75 11.74 8.66
CA HIS A 145 -6.26 10.67 7.82
C HIS A 145 -5.65 11.18 6.51
N MET A 146 -6.35 12.12 5.83
CA MET A 146 -5.82 12.71 4.61
C MET A 146 -4.60 13.60 4.87
N ALA A 147 -4.47 14.22 6.05
CA ALA A 147 -3.28 14.96 6.45
C ALA A 147 -2.05 14.04 6.61
N LEU A 148 -2.21 12.85 7.22
CA LEU A 148 -1.17 11.82 7.25
C LEU A 148 -0.76 11.40 5.82
N THR A 149 -1.74 11.11 4.98
CA THR A 149 -1.54 10.74 3.58
C THR A 149 -0.80 11.83 2.80
N TYR A 150 -1.19 13.08 2.97
CA TYR A 150 -0.58 14.25 2.35
C TYR A 150 0.91 14.39 2.71
N MET A 151 1.23 14.31 4.01
CA MET A 151 2.62 14.40 4.45
C MET A 151 3.46 13.21 3.96
N PHE A 152 2.92 11.99 3.94
CA PHE A 152 3.64 10.84 3.42
C PHE A 152 3.96 10.97 1.93
N ASN A 153 2.99 11.40 1.12
CA ASN A 153 3.17 11.53 -0.33
C ASN A 153 4.20 12.60 -0.75
N GLN A 154 4.51 13.58 0.11
CA GLN A 154 5.61 14.52 -0.15
C GLN A 154 6.97 13.81 -0.18
N VAL A 155 7.07 12.67 0.47
CA VAL A 155 8.32 11.91 0.59
C VAL A 155 8.33 10.72 -0.37
N GLU A 156 7.22 9.94 -0.41
CA GLU A 156 7.18 8.72 -1.23
C GLU A 156 5.75 8.40 -1.68
N GLY A 157 5.53 8.38 -2.98
CA GLY A 157 4.20 8.13 -3.57
C GLY A 157 3.93 6.67 -3.96
N GLY A 158 4.96 5.84 -4.19
CA GLY A 158 4.78 4.46 -4.64
C GLY A 158 4.15 3.55 -3.58
N VAL A 159 4.63 3.64 -2.34
CA VAL A 159 4.09 2.91 -1.18
C VAL A 159 2.65 3.29 -0.88
N MET A 160 2.25 4.52 -1.22
CA MET A 160 0.86 4.95 -0.99
C MET A 160 -0.17 4.18 -1.82
N CYS A 161 0.23 3.56 -2.92
CA CYS A 161 -0.68 2.75 -3.74
C CYS A 161 -1.29 1.57 -2.96
N PRO A 162 -0.50 0.63 -2.37
CA PRO A 162 -1.06 -0.43 -1.54
C PRO A 162 -1.77 0.11 -0.28
N MET A 163 -1.31 1.23 0.30
CA MET A 163 -1.97 1.84 1.47
C MET A 163 -3.36 2.37 1.12
N ALA A 164 -3.49 3.08 0.00
CA ALA A 164 -4.78 3.57 -0.48
C ALA A 164 -5.75 2.44 -0.79
N MET A 165 -5.29 1.37 -1.44
CA MET A 165 -6.11 0.19 -1.73
C MET A 165 -6.56 -0.51 -0.45
N THR A 166 -5.64 -0.72 0.51
CA THR A 166 -5.95 -1.37 1.79
C THR A 166 -6.93 -0.56 2.63
N TYR A 167 -6.80 0.78 2.67
CA TYR A 167 -7.78 1.64 3.31
C TYR A 167 -9.16 1.55 2.66
N SER A 168 -9.16 1.57 1.33
CA SER A 168 -10.39 1.72 0.54
C SER A 168 -11.18 0.43 0.37
N VAL A 169 -10.60 -0.74 0.68
CA VAL A 169 -11.29 -2.03 0.54
C VAL A 169 -12.35 -2.27 1.62
N ILE A 170 -12.27 -1.58 2.75
CA ILE A 170 -13.10 -1.86 3.94
C ILE A 170 -14.59 -1.79 3.65
N PRO A 171 -15.13 -0.79 2.93
CA PRO A 171 -16.55 -0.80 2.57
C PRO A 171 -16.95 -1.99 1.71
N ALA A 172 -16.07 -2.44 0.81
CA ALA A 172 -16.34 -3.61 -0.02
C ALA A 172 -16.35 -4.91 0.80
N LEU A 173 -15.49 -5.06 1.81
CA LEU A 173 -15.49 -6.24 2.71
C LEU A 173 -16.81 -6.40 3.44
N LYS A 174 -17.50 -5.31 3.78
CA LYS A 174 -18.79 -5.33 4.49
C LYS A 174 -19.94 -5.96 3.70
N HIS A 175 -19.76 -6.20 2.39
CA HIS A 175 -20.75 -6.94 1.61
C HIS A 175 -20.78 -8.45 1.93
N ASN A 176 -19.81 -8.96 2.71
CA ASN A 176 -19.78 -10.36 3.14
C ASN A 176 -19.23 -10.48 4.55
N GLN A 177 -20.06 -10.85 5.52
CA GLN A 177 -19.70 -10.92 6.94
C GLN A 177 -18.55 -11.88 7.24
N GLN A 178 -18.51 -13.03 6.59
CA GLN A 178 -17.44 -14.02 6.82
C GLN A 178 -16.08 -13.48 6.35
N LEU A 179 -16.03 -12.83 5.18
CA LEU A 179 -14.81 -12.19 4.69
C LEU A 179 -14.42 -10.97 5.54
N GLU A 180 -15.40 -10.18 5.99
CA GLU A 180 -15.15 -9.08 6.90
C GLU A 180 -14.51 -9.57 8.20
N ASP A 181 -15.09 -10.59 8.86
CA ASP A 181 -14.58 -11.14 10.11
C ASP A 181 -13.15 -11.69 9.98
N GLN A 182 -12.83 -12.28 8.85
CA GLN A 182 -11.51 -12.83 8.57
C GLN A 182 -10.45 -11.76 8.27
N TRP A 183 -10.80 -10.79 7.42
CA TRP A 183 -9.82 -9.86 6.84
C TRP A 183 -9.73 -8.53 7.57
N LEU A 184 -10.86 -7.98 8.06
CA LEU A 184 -10.89 -6.63 8.64
C LEU A 184 -9.94 -6.46 9.84
N PRO A 185 -9.81 -7.39 10.80
CA PRO A 185 -8.86 -7.25 11.90
C PRO A 185 -7.40 -7.14 11.42
N LYS A 186 -7.05 -7.83 10.32
CA LYS A 186 -5.70 -7.82 9.73
C LYS A 186 -5.45 -6.55 8.92
N VAL A 187 -6.46 -6.07 8.19
CA VAL A 187 -6.42 -4.81 7.42
C VAL A 187 -6.31 -3.59 8.35
N LEU A 188 -6.96 -3.63 9.50
CA LEU A 188 -6.89 -2.57 10.51
C LEU A 188 -5.64 -2.64 11.39
N SER A 189 -4.83 -3.67 11.28
CA SER A 189 -3.61 -3.83 12.06
C SER A 189 -2.63 -2.68 11.79
N ASN A 190 -1.93 -2.23 12.82
CA ASN A 190 -0.80 -1.31 12.72
C ASN A 190 0.56 -2.04 12.78
N GLN A 191 0.58 -3.33 12.48
CA GLN A 191 1.77 -4.15 12.41
C GLN A 191 2.02 -4.58 10.97
N TYR A 192 3.14 -4.15 10.41
CA TYR A 192 3.56 -4.58 9.07
C TYR A 192 4.07 -6.01 9.12
N ASP A 193 3.53 -6.88 8.26
CA ASP A 193 3.91 -8.28 8.13
C ASP A 193 4.23 -8.58 6.66
N ASP A 194 5.53 -8.66 6.33
CA ASP A 194 6.04 -8.90 4.98
C ASP A 194 6.14 -10.39 4.62
N ARG A 195 5.78 -11.29 5.54
CA ARG A 195 5.83 -12.73 5.29
C ARG A 195 4.77 -13.15 4.26
N ASP A 196 5.16 -14.00 3.33
CA ASP A 196 4.26 -14.59 2.35
C ASP A 196 3.70 -15.91 2.88
N ILE A 197 2.65 -15.81 3.70
CA ILE A 197 2.02 -16.91 4.46
C ILE A 197 0.48 -16.74 4.44
N PRO A 198 -0.28 -17.82 4.75
CA PRO A 198 -1.73 -17.76 4.88
C PRO A 198 -2.23 -16.67 5.85
N ILE A 199 -3.43 -16.12 5.57
CA ILE A 199 -3.99 -14.98 6.30
C ILE A 199 -4.22 -15.24 7.79
N ASP A 200 -4.52 -16.45 8.19
CA ASP A 200 -4.72 -16.86 9.59
C ASP A 200 -3.44 -16.71 10.42
N GLN A 201 -2.26 -16.85 9.79
CA GLN A 201 -0.94 -16.74 10.42
C GLN A 201 -0.37 -15.32 10.36
N LYS A 202 -1.00 -14.38 9.62
CA LYS A 202 -0.57 -12.99 9.49
C LYS A 202 -0.97 -12.16 10.72
N VAL A 203 -0.15 -11.17 11.07
CA VAL A 203 -0.49 -10.16 12.10
C VAL A 203 -1.06 -8.90 11.49
N GLY A 204 -0.81 -8.65 10.23
CA GLY A 204 -1.35 -7.54 9.44
C GLY A 204 -1.41 -7.93 7.97
N ALA A 205 -2.35 -7.38 7.21
CA ALA A 205 -2.54 -7.69 5.80
C ALA A 205 -2.82 -6.45 4.96
N THR A 206 -2.46 -6.55 3.68
CA THR A 206 -2.76 -5.54 2.65
C THR A 206 -3.65 -6.16 1.58
N ILE A 207 -4.56 -5.37 1.01
CA ILE A 207 -5.46 -5.82 -0.05
C ILE A 207 -5.33 -4.89 -1.26
N GLY A 208 -5.10 -5.49 -2.42
CA GLY A 208 -5.02 -4.82 -3.70
C GLY A 208 -6.29 -4.90 -4.53
N MET A 209 -6.21 -4.46 -5.78
CA MET A 209 -7.33 -4.47 -6.73
C MET A 209 -6.83 -4.76 -8.14
N PHE A 210 -7.41 -5.77 -8.82
CA PHE A 210 -7.11 -6.14 -10.21
C PHE A 210 -8.37 -6.03 -11.06
N MET A 211 -8.59 -4.87 -11.64
CA MET A 211 -9.84 -4.54 -12.29
C MET A 211 -9.75 -4.59 -13.83
N THR A 212 -8.67 -4.07 -14.40
CA THR A 212 -8.56 -3.83 -15.84
C THR A 212 -7.93 -5.01 -16.58
N GLU A 213 -8.28 -5.13 -17.87
CA GLU A 213 -7.74 -6.11 -18.81
C GLU A 213 -7.10 -5.40 -20.04
N LYS A 214 -6.38 -6.13 -20.90
CA LYS A 214 -5.64 -5.55 -22.03
C LYS A 214 -6.54 -4.77 -23.00
N GLN A 215 -7.78 -5.24 -23.20
CA GLN A 215 -8.74 -4.62 -24.11
C GLN A 215 -9.46 -3.40 -23.52
N GLY A 216 -9.35 -3.14 -22.21
CA GLY A 216 -10.03 -1.99 -21.65
C GLY A 216 -9.84 -1.78 -20.16
N GLY A 217 -9.67 -0.51 -19.79
CA GLY A 217 -9.71 -0.03 -18.43
C GLY A 217 -10.83 0.99 -18.22
N SER A 218 -11.15 1.78 -19.26
CA SER A 218 -12.29 2.73 -19.24
C SER A 218 -13.63 2.03 -19.34
N ASP A 219 -13.69 0.87 -19.99
CA ASP A 219 -14.87 0.02 -20.06
C ASP A 219 -14.60 -1.37 -19.48
N VAL A 220 -14.74 -1.49 -18.16
CA VAL A 220 -14.58 -2.77 -17.46
C VAL A 220 -15.69 -3.78 -17.74
N ARG A 221 -16.79 -3.37 -18.40
CA ARG A 221 -17.83 -4.31 -18.84
C ARG A 221 -17.34 -5.20 -19.98
N ALA A 222 -16.31 -4.75 -20.71
CA ALA A 222 -15.64 -5.53 -21.75
C ALA A 222 -14.66 -6.58 -21.19
N ASN A 223 -14.59 -6.76 -19.87
CA ASN A 223 -13.74 -7.78 -19.25
C ASN A 223 -14.16 -9.19 -19.73
N SER A 224 -13.16 -10.00 -20.05
CA SER A 224 -13.32 -11.37 -20.58
C SER A 224 -13.00 -12.46 -19.54
N THR A 225 -12.38 -12.12 -18.42
CA THR A 225 -12.12 -13.06 -17.31
C THR A 225 -13.42 -13.70 -16.84
N ARG A 226 -13.41 -15.02 -16.70
CA ARG A 226 -14.57 -15.82 -16.31
C ARG A 226 -14.38 -16.43 -14.94
N ALA A 227 -15.49 -16.62 -14.22
CA ALA A 227 -15.55 -17.31 -12.95
C ALA A 227 -16.52 -18.46 -13.02
N LYS A 228 -16.08 -19.66 -12.60
CA LYS A 228 -16.91 -20.87 -12.52
C LYS A 228 -17.08 -21.24 -11.04
N PRO A 229 -18.31 -21.56 -10.59
CA PRO A 229 -18.52 -21.98 -9.21
C PRO A 229 -17.82 -23.32 -8.92
N VAL A 230 -17.25 -23.47 -7.74
CA VAL A 230 -16.61 -24.71 -7.26
C VAL A 230 -17.66 -25.76 -6.88
N SER A 231 -18.84 -25.33 -6.48
CA SER A 231 -19.92 -26.18 -6.03
C SER A 231 -21.28 -25.72 -6.58
N SER A 232 -22.36 -26.40 -6.21
CA SER A 232 -23.74 -25.96 -6.52
C SER A 232 -24.17 -24.69 -5.77
N ASN A 233 -23.44 -24.29 -4.72
CA ASN A 233 -23.63 -23.03 -4.05
C ASN A 233 -23.08 -21.89 -4.90
N VAL A 234 -23.90 -20.90 -5.18
CA VAL A 234 -23.54 -19.73 -6.00
C VAL A 234 -23.91 -18.44 -5.27
N GLY A 235 -23.30 -17.33 -5.69
CA GLY A 235 -23.57 -16.01 -5.14
C GLY A 235 -22.61 -15.59 -4.03
N ASN A 236 -23.01 -14.57 -3.26
CA ASN A 236 -22.16 -13.95 -2.25
C ASN A 236 -21.68 -14.96 -1.19
N GLY A 237 -20.36 -15.02 -0.99
CA GLY A 237 -19.71 -15.95 -0.06
C GLY A 237 -19.41 -17.34 -0.65
N SER A 238 -19.81 -17.61 -1.87
CA SER A 238 -19.46 -18.87 -2.53
C SER A 238 -18.12 -18.79 -3.25
N ASP A 239 -17.48 -19.96 -3.40
CA ASP A 239 -16.16 -20.08 -4.00
C ASP A 239 -16.22 -20.35 -5.48
N TYR A 240 -15.29 -19.74 -6.21
CA TYR A 240 -15.19 -19.81 -7.67
C TYR A 240 -13.74 -20.02 -8.10
N LEU A 241 -13.58 -20.57 -9.30
CA LEU A 241 -12.31 -20.61 -10.02
C LEU A 241 -12.35 -19.60 -11.17
N LEU A 242 -11.37 -18.71 -11.17
CA LEU A 242 -11.25 -17.61 -12.12
C LEU A 242 -10.22 -17.94 -13.20
N THR A 243 -10.58 -17.76 -14.48
CA THR A 243 -9.68 -17.95 -15.64
C THR A 243 -9.72 -16.73 -16.54
N GLY A 244 -8.55 -16.18 -16.86
CA GLY A 244 -8.40 -14.99 -17.70
C GLY A 244 -7.12 -14.23 -17.41
N HIS A 245 -7.14 -12.89 -17.57
CA HIS A 245 -5.97 -12.07 -17.33
C HIS A 245 -6.34 -10.72 -16.72
N LYS A 246 -5.36 -10.09 -16.06
CA LYS A 246 -5.44 -8.70 -15.61
C LYS A 246 -4.19 -7.93 -16.07
N TYR A 247 -4.42 -6.73 -16.58
CA TYR A 247 -3.39 -5.99 -17.31
C TYR A 247 -2.66 -4.97 -16.44
N PHE A 248 -3.32 -4.40 -15.42
CA PHE A 248 -2.70 -3.47 -14.50
C PHE A 248 -3.02 -3.87 -13.07
N CYS A 249 -2.06 -4.58 -12.46
CA CYS A 249 -2.18 -5.15 -11.13
C CYS A 249 -1.09 -4.53 -10.24
N SER A 250 -1.44 -3.47 -9.51
CA SER A 250 -0.51 -2.80 -8.62
C SER A 250 -0.38 -3.54 -7.30
N ALA A 251 0.83 -3.48 -6.72
CA ALA A 251 1.20 -4.14 -5.48
C ALA A 251 0.83 -5.65 -5.46
N PRO A 252 1.33 -6.45 -6.42
CA PRO A 252 0.94 -7.85 -6.57
C PRO A 252 1.41 -8.73 -5.40
N MET A 253 2.15 -8.17 -4.43
CA MET A 253 2.51 -8.83 -3.17
C MET A 253 1.52 -8.55 -2.03
N CYS A 254 0.41 -7.83 -2.26
CA CYS A 254 -0.68 -7.77 -1.29
C CYS A 254 -1.23 -9.17 -0.97
N ASP A 255 -1.79 -9.35 0.20
CA ASP A 255 -2.25 -10.65 0.71
C ASP A 255 -3.52 -11.16 0.02
N ALA A 256 -4.34 -10.24 -0.49
CA ALA A 256 -5.50 -10.54 -1.34
C ALA A 256 -5.80 -9.39 -2.30
N PHE A 257 -6.73 -9.64 -3.22
CA PHE A 257 -7.13 -8.68 -4.25
C PHE A 257 -8.63 -8.73 -4.51
N LEU A 258 -9.26 -7.56 -4.74
CA LEU A 258 -10.58 -7.54 -5.38
C LEU A 258 -10.42 -7.66 -6.89
N VAL A 259 -11.10 -8.63 -7.46
CA VAL A 259 -11.01 -8.99 -8.89
C VAL A 259 -12.40 -9.02 -9.50
N LEU A 260 -12.54 -8.48 -10.73
CA LEU A 260 -13.77 -8.61 -11.52
C LEU A 260 -13.67 -9.78 -12.49
N ALA A 261 -14.69 -10.64 -12.51
CA ALA A 261 -14.84 -11.72 -13.48
C ALA A 261 -16.31 -11.97 -13.82
N ASN A 262 -16.58 -12.50 -15.00
CA ASN A 262 -17.93 -12.82 -15.46
C ASN A 262 -18.36 -14.20 -14.97
N THR A 263 -19.52 -14.26 -14.33
CA THR A 263 -20.31 -15.48 -14.15
C THR A 263 -21.36 -15.58 -15.27
N ASP A 264 -22.19 -16.60 -15.24
CA ASP A 264 -23.33 -16.75 -16.19
C ASP A 264 -24.39 -15.63 -15.99
N VAL A 265 -24.44 -15.03 -14.76
CA VAL A 265 -25.35 -13.91 -14.46
C VAL A 265 -24.78 -12.57 -14.91
N GLY A 266 -23.44 -12.42 -14.88
CA GLY A 266 -22.77 -11.19 -15.30
C GLY A 266 -21.51 -10.87 -14.50
N LEU A 267 -20.98 -9.67 -14.71
CA LEU A 267 -19.73 -9.22 -14.11
C LEU A 267 -19.85 -9.09 -12.59
N SER A 268 -19.13 -9.91 -11.87
CA SER A 268 -19.16 -10.08 -10.40
C SER A 268 -17.83 -9.75 -9.78
N CYS A 269 -17.80 -9.49 -8.47
CA CYS A 269 -16.61 -9.16 -7.72
C CYS A 269 -16.19 -10.32 -6.82
N PHE A 270 -14.87 -10.57 -6.74
CA PHE A 270 -14.31 -11.68 -6.00
C PHE A 270 -13.15 -11.19 -5.13
N LEU A 271 -13.06 -11.69 -3.89
CA LEU A 271 -11.85 -11.60 -3.10
C LEU A 271 -10.95 -12.80 -3.45
N VAL A 272 -9.79 -12.52 -4.01
CA VAL A 272 -8.81 -13.52 -4.45
C VAL A 272 -7.61 -13.43 -3.52
N PRO A 273 -7.42 -14.39 -2.59
CA PRO A 273 -6.29 -14.42 -1.69
C PRO A 273 -5.04 -14.97 -2.39
N ARG A 274 -3.84 -14.60 -1.90
CA ARG A 274 -2.60 -15.22 -2.38
C ARG A 274 -2.42 -16.66 -1.92
N TRP A 275 -2.96 -16.99 -0.76
CA TRP A 275 -2.98 -18.32 -0.17
C TRP A 275 -4.41 -18.80 -0.05
N MET A 276 -4.67 -19.99 -0.57
CA MET A 276 -6.00 -20.61 -0.45
C MET A 276 -6.29 -21.04 1.00
N PRO A 277 -7.56 -21.22 1.37
CA PRO A 277 -7.93 -21.67 2.73
C PRO A 277 -7.32 -23.03 3.14
N ASN A 278 -6.95 -23.87 2.17
CA ASN A 278 -6.28 -25.14 2.41
C ASN A 278 -4.77 -25.01 2.71
N GLY A 279 -4.22 -23.78 2.72
CA GLY A 279 -2.82 -23.52 2.98
C GLY A 279 -1.89 -23.68 1.75
N GLU A 280 -2.43 -23.83 0.54
CA GLU A 280 -1.68 -23.86 -0.70
C GLU A 280 -1.60 -22.47 -1.34
N ARG A 281 -0.57 -22.25 -2.18
CA ARG A 281 -0.45 -21.04 -2.99
C ARG A 281 -1.55 -21.00 -4.05
N ASN A 282 -2.19 -19.85 -4.19
CA ASN A 282 -3.22 -19.67 -5.20
C ASN A 282 -2.62 -19.58 -6.62
N SER A 283 -3.37 -20.06 -7.61
CA SER A 283 -2.97 -20.14 -9.02
C SER A 283 -3.16 -18.81 -9.75
N PHE A 284 -2.36 -17.78 -9.43
CA PHE A 284 -2.25 -16.62 -10.31
C PHE A 284 -0.78 -16.39 -10.69
N PHE A 285 -0.54 -15.96 -11.94
CA PHE A 285 0.78 -15.98 -12.54
C PHE A 285 1.20 -14.58 -12.97
N ILE A 286 2.20 -14.01 -12.27
CA ILE A 286 2.78 -12.71 -12.65
C ILE A 286 3.62 -12.93 -13.90
N GLN A 287 3.24 -12.25 -15.01
CA GLN A 287 3.92 -12.39 -16.29
C GLN A 287 5.09 -11.44 -16.43
N ARG A 288 4.90 -10.19 -16.03
CA ARG A 288 5.97 -9.17 -16.00
C ARG A 288 5.55 -8.00 -15.11
N LEU A 289 6.54 -7.18 -14.75
CA LEU A 289 6.31 -5.88 -14.15
C LEU A 289 6.24 -4.79 -15.23
N LYS A 290 5.49 -3.72 -14.92
CA LYS A 290 5.36 -2.55 -15.78
C LYS A 290 6.59 -1.66 -15.66
N ASP A 291 7.13 -1.18 -16.77
CA ASP A 291 8.02 -0.04 -16.81
C ASP A 291 7.20 1.25 -16.68
N LYS A 292 7.45 2.03 -15.62
CA LYS A 292 6.64 3.20 -15.25
C LYS A 292 7.51 4.46 -15.20
N LEU A 293 6.91 5.60 -15.51
CA LEU A 293 7.59 6.90 -15.38
C LEU A 293 7.81 7.32 -13.92
N GLY A 294 6.83 7.04 -13.04
CA GLY A 294 6.87 7.38 -11.62
C GLY A 294 6.43 6.23 -10.73
N ASN A 295 6.45 6.44 -9.41
CA ASN A 295 6.12 5.45 -8.39
C ASN A 295 6.89 4.14 -8.61
N LYS A 296 8.19 4.24 -8.91
CA LYS A 296 9.02 3.10 -9.31
C LYS A 296 9.28 2.15 -8.15
N SER A 297 9.20 2.65 -6.92
CA SER A 297 9.32 1.84 -5.70
C SER A 297 8.24 0.76 -5.57
N ASN A 298 7.04 0.98 -6.14
CA ASN A 298 5.94 0.02 -6.12
C ASN A 298 5.88 -0.80 -7.39
N ALA A 299 5.71 -2.12 -7.29
CA ALA A 299 5.49 -2.99 -8.44
C ALA A 299 4.05 -2.80 -8.99
N SER A 300 3.94 -2.84 -10.31
CA SER A 300 2.67 -3.00 -11.03
C SER A 300 2.89 -4.08 -12.09
N SER A 301 1.97 -5.02 -12.20
CA SER A 301 2.18 -6.24 -12.97
C SER A 301 1.06 -6.53 -13.97
N GLU A 302 1.35 -7.46 -14.87
CA GLU A 302 0.37 -8.19 -15.69
C GLU A 302 0.25 -9.59 -15.12
N ILE A 303 -0.98 -10.08 -14.97
CA ILE A 303 -1.28 -11.36 -14.33
C ILE A 303 -2.17 -12.19 -15.22
N GLU A 304 -1.90 -13.49 -15.26
CA GLU A 304 -2.82 -14.51 -15.76
C GLU A 304 -3.41 -15.32 -14.61
N LEU A 305 -4.67 -15.62 -14.72
CA LEU A 305 -5.48 -16.40 -13.81
C LEU A 305 -5.79 -17.72 -14.48
N ASP A 306 -5.44 -18.83 -13.84
CA ASP A 306 -5.69 -20.19 -14.34
C ASP A 306 -6.27 -21.02 -13.20
N ASP A 307 -7.60 -21.17 -13.24
CA ASP A 307 -8.38 -21.76 -12.15
C ASP A 307 -8.04 -21.14 -10.77
N THR A 308 -7.85 -19.83 -10.77
CA THR A 308 -7.48 -19.06 -9.58
C THR A 308 -8.66 -19.02 -8.60
N PHE A 309 -8.44 -19.49 -7.36
CA PHE A 309 -9.45 -19.48 -6.32
C PHE A 309 -9.83 -18.05 -5.92
N GLY A 310 -11.14 -17.80 -5.76
CA GLY A 310 -11.68 -16.56 -5.22
C GLY A 310 -13.07 -16.78 -4.63
N THR A 311 -13.39 -16.02 -3.59
CA THR A 311 -14.72 -16.03 -2.97
C THR A 311 -15.52 -14.82 -3.45
N MET A 312 -16.73 -15.02 -3.93
CA MET A 312 -17.59 -13.93 -4.39
C MET A 312 -17.94 -12.98 -3.25
N ILE A 313 -17.84 -11.68 -3.51
CA ILE A 313 -18.22 -10.65 -2.58
C ILE A 313 -19.24 -9.70 -3.21
N GLY A 314 -20.33 -9.46 -2.50
CA GLY A 314 -21.45 -8.68 -3.00
C GLY A 314 -22.40 -9.47 -3.90
N GLU A 315 -23.32 -8.77 -4.56
CA GLU A 315 -24.37 -9.39 -5.39
C GLU A 315 -23.81 -9.84 -6.74
N GLU A 316 -24.15 -11.06 -7.15
CA GLU A 316 -23.77 -11.62 -8.45
C GLU A 316 -24.31 -10.75 -9.61
N GLY A 317 -23.48 -10.53 -10.62
CA GLY A 317 -23.79 -9.66 -11.75
C GLY A 317 -23.68 -8.16 -11.44
N LYS A 318 -23.42 -7.77 -10.19
CA LYS A 318 -23.27 -6.36 -9.77
C LYS A 318 -21.85 -6.04 -9.26
N GLY A 319 -20.85 -6.74 -9.75
CA GLY A 319 -19.46 -6.59 -9.31
C GLY A 319 -18.89 -5.18 -9.45
N ILE A 320 -19.33 -4.42 -10.47
CA ILE A 320 -18.93 -3.01 -10.62
C ILE A 320 -19.39 -2.19 -9.41
N LYS A 321 -20.63 -2.39 -8.94
CA LYS A 321 -21.15 -1.68 -7.77
C LYS A 321 -20.29 -1.96 -6.53
N THR A 322 -19.97 -3.22 -6.29
CA THR A 322 -19.16 -3.65 -5.15
C THR A 322 -17.74 -3.07 -5.21
N ILE A 323 -17.06 -3.15 -6.36
CA ILE A 323 -15.69 -2.67 -6.46
C ILE A 323 -15.59 -1.14 -6.48
N LEU A 324 -16.66 -0.44 -6.87
CA LEU A 324 -16.71 1.03 -6.82
C LEU A 324 -16.58 1.57 -5.39
N ASP A 325 -17.02 0.84 -4.38
CA ASP A 325 -16.83 1.23 -2.98
C ASP A 325 -15.33 1.40 -2.67
N MET A 326 -14.48 0.52 -3.20
CA MET A 326 -13.03 0.64 -3.10
C MET A 326 -12.46 1.74 -4.01
N VAL A 327 -12.96 1.85 -5.24
CA VAL A 327 -12.48 2.84 -6.24
C VAL A 327 -12.72 4.28 -5.77
N ILE A 328 -13.85 4.56 -5.13
CA ILE A 328 -14.17 5.91 -4.63
C ILE A 328 -13.14 6.36 -3.61
N GLY A 329 -12.80 5.52 -2.64
CA GLY A 329 -11.73 5.81 -1.69
C GLY A 329 -10.39 6.08 -2.37
N ASN A 330 -10.00 5.24 -3.32
CA ASN A 330 -8.75 5.43 -4.09
C ASN A 330 -8.70 6.75 -4.87
N ARG A 331 -9.82 7.22 -5.41
CA ARG A 331 -9.90 8.52 -6.10
C ARG A 331 -9.63 9.70 -5.18
N ILE A 332 -10.10 9.65 -3.94
CA ILE A 332 -9.78 10.66 -2.92
C ILE A 332 -8.28 10.69 -2.66
N TYR A 333 -7.65 9.52 -2.51
CA TYR A 333 -6.20 9.43 -2.38
C TYR A 333 -5.46 10.03 -3.58
N CYS A 334 -5.91 9.79 -4.81
CA CYS A 334 -5.30 10.40 -5.99
C CYS A 334 -5.35 11.93 -5.94
N ALA A 335 -6.46 12.51 -5.49
CA ALA A 335 -6.58 13.97 -5.35
C ALA A 335 -5.61 14.51 -4.29
N VAL A 336 -5.54 13.88 -3.12
CA VAL A 336 -4.63 14.26 -2.04
C VAL A 336 -3.17 14.08 -2.45
N SER A 337 -2.84 12.98 -3.11
CA SER A 337 -1.48 12.72 -3.62
C SER A 337 -1.05 13.78 -4.63
N SER A 338 -1.94 14.20 -5.54
CA SER A 338 -1.64 15.24 -6.51
C SER A 338 -1.39 16.60 -5.83
N ALA A 339 -2.20 16.95 -4.83
CA ALA A 339 -2.00 18.16 -4.05
C ALA A 339 -0.70 18.13 -3.24
N SER A 340 -0.34 16.97 -2.72
CA SER A 340 0.90 16.76 -1.98
C SER A 340 2.15 16.95 -2.85
N LEU A 341 2.11 16.48 -4.10
CA LEU A 341 3.22 16.63 -5.06
C LEU A 341 3.38 18.07 -5.54
N MET A 342 2.31 18.85 -5.66
CA MET A 342 2.36 20.30 -5.96
C MET A 342 2.97 21.10 -4.82
#